data_e0442828a0b5a6755c128bac21b52111
#
_entry.id   e0442828a0b5a6755c128bac21b52111
#
_cell.length_a   1.000
_cell.length_b   1.000
_cell.length_c   1.000
_cell.angle_alpha   90.00
_cell.angle_beta   90.00
_cell.angle_gamma   90.00
#
_symmetry.space_group_name_H-M   'P 1'
#
loop_
_entity.id
_entity.type
_entity.pdbx_description
1 polymer ?
#
loop_
_entity_poly.entity_id
_entity_poly.type
_entity_poly.pdbx_seq_one_letter_code
_entity_poly.pdbx_strand_id
1 'polypeptide(L)'
;METHPGLEIWWDSSPLIYSNWSGGLLKKAAPDRLGELREQLKRLYDPEHPEMALFRGVTTNPPLSLQVIKARESFVAQIVDDLMEKNPCIDKEALFWVTYKEIVRRGAEMYLGVFQRSQYRYGYLSGQVDPRVLTDKEKMIAQALELASLSPNVMIKVPGSKQGYEVIKFLTSKGISTNNTLTFVLPQLMACAKAVKEGLEIAKQNGVDLTHWRSVITHMTARYGDLGDLRREAESLKIDLSEADVRWAELAIFKKAYRLVEKGGYPSKMLICSMRISPIMNGKKYCWHLEKLAGGNIVFTCPPSFIEAVFESLDGTEFRPQIDEEVPKTVLDKLLRIPYFEKAYHEDGLAPHEFNTHPALVATATEFSKATEGMVDFVAKRLAAKCG
;
A
#
# COMPACT_ATOMS: atom_id res chain seq x y z
N MET A 1 -12.88 -6.48 11.33
CA MET A 1 -14.12 -6.17 10.58
C MET A 1 -15.32 -6.05 11.51
N GLU A 2 -15.31 -6.69 12.66
CA GLU A 2 -16.39 -6.59 13.65
C GLU A 2 -16.52 -5.19 14.28
N THR A 3 -15.43 -4.44 14.37
CA THR A 3 -15.41 -3.10 14.98
C THR A 3 -16.01 -2.00 14.12
N HIS A 4 -16.12 -2.21 12.79
CA HIS A 4 -16.75 -1.28 11.85
C HIS A 4 -17.16 -2.01 10.54
N PRO A 5 -18.40 -1.82 10.02
CA PRO A 5 -18.86 -2.52 8.82
C PRO A 5 -18.13 -2.15 7.54
N GLY A 6 -17.52 -0.97 7.50
CA GLY A 6 -16.70 -0.51 6.38
C GLY A 6 -15.23 -0.86 6.50
N LEU A 7 -14.76 -1.48 7.58
CA LEU A 7 -13.37 -1.88 7.72
C LEU A 7 -13.03 -2.99 6.71
N GLU A 8 -11.88 -2.84 6.05
CA GLU A 8 -11.40 -3.81 5.07
C GLU A 8 -9.99 -4.28 5.42
N ILE A 9 -9.73 -5.54 5.16
CA ILE A 9 -8.38 -6.13 5.21
C ILE A 9 -7.98 -6.46 3.78
N TRP A 10 -6.81 -5.97 3.37
CA TRP A 10 -6.23 -6.22 2.07
C TRP A 10 -4.93 -7.01 2.20
N TRP A 11 -4.64 -7.82 1.19
CA TRP A 11 -3.37 -8.53 1.06
C TRP A 11 -2.29 -7.60 0.52
N ASP A 12 -1.21 -7.37 1.28
CA ASP A 12 -0.08 -6.54 0.85
C ASP A 12 1.04 -7.42 0.27
N SER A 13 0.73 -8.07 -0.82
CA SER A 13 1.66 -8.84 -1.66
C SER A 13 0.97 -9.25 -2.96
N SER A 14 1.71 -9.88 -3.90
CA SER A 14 1.06 -10.45 -5.08
C SER A 14 0.24 -11.69 -4.71
N PRO A 15 -1.00 -11.82 -5.22
CA PRO A 15 -1.80 -13.06 -5.05
C PRO A 15 -1.09 -14.30 -5.58
N LEU A 16 -0.23 -14.13 -6.56
CA LEU A 16 0.54 -15.22 -7.19
C LEU A 16 1.42 -16.00 -6.22
N ILE A 17 1.77 -15.43 -5.06
CA ILE A 17 2.60 -16.11 -4.04
C ILE A 17 1.79 -16.55 -2.81
N TYR A 18 0.47 -16.34 -2.76
CA TYR A 18 -0.32 -16.68 -1.59
C TYR A 18 -0.20 -18.17 -1.22
N SER A 19 -0.36 -19.06 -2.20
CA SER A 19 -0.27 -20.51 -1.98
C SER A 19 1.13 -20.94 -1.53
N ASN A 20 2.20 -20.29 -2.02
CA ASN A 20 3.56 -20.53 -1.56
C ASN A 20 3.73 -20.15 -0.09
N TRP A 21 3.23 -18.97 0.30
CA TRP A 21 3.30 -18.46 1.65
C TRP A 21 2.46 -19.32 2.62
N SER A 22 1.18 -19.53 2.32
CA SER A 22 0.28 -20.32 3.18
C SER A 22 0.76 -21.78 3.33
N GLY A 23 1.23 -22.40 2.24
CA GLY A 23 1.83 -23.71 2.29
C GLY A 23 3.12 -23.76 3.12
N GLY A 24 3.92 -22.68 3.11
CA GLY A 24 5.09 -22.53 3.97
C GLY A 24 4.73 -22.48 5.47
N LEU A 25 3.65 -21.77 5.83
CA LEU A 25 3.14 -21.74 7.21
C LEU A 25 2.64 -23.11 7.67
N LEU A 26 1.85 -23.78 6.83
CA LEU A 26 1.33 -25.10 7.15
C LEU A 26 2.43 -26.14 7.36
N LYS A 27 3.55 -26.05 6.63
CA LYS A 27 4.71 -26.95 6.83
C LYS A 27 5.44 -26.73 8.15
N LYS A 28 5.38 -25.51 8.72
CA LYS A 28 6.02 -25.14 9.99
C LYS A 28 5.10 -25.33 11.20
N ALA A 29 3.80 -25.50 10.97
CA ALA A 29 2.82 -25.61 12.04
C ALA A 29 2.98 -26.91 12.83
N ALA A 30 2.76 -26.82 14.14
CA ALA A 30 2.68 -27.99 15.00
C ALA A 30 1.44 -28.84 14.61
N PRO A 31 1.53 -30.18 14.71
CA PRO A 31 0.47 -31.08 14.24
C PRO A 31 -0.91 -30.81 14.83
N ASP A 32 -0.97 -30.43 16.10
CA ASP A 32 -2.20 -30.06 16.83
C ASP A 32 -2.84 -28.76 16.37
N ARG A 33 -2.07 -27.83 15.80
CA ARG A 33 -2.55 -26.55 15.28
C ARG A 33 -2.82 -26.55 13.76
N LEU A 34 -2.43 -27.60 13.06
CA LEU A 34 -2.44 -27.65 11.59
C LEU A 34 -3.85 -27.47 11.00
N GLY A 35 -4.85 -28.12 11.63
CA GLY A 35 -6.25 -28.03 11.20
C GLY A 35 -6.81 -26.61 11.33
N GLU A 36 -6.64 -26.02 12.50
CA GLU A 36 -7.09 -24.66 12.79
C GLU A 36 -6.43 -23.63 11.85
N LEU A 37 -5.09 -23.70 11.72
CA LEU A 37 -4.36 -22.78 10.84
C LEU A 37 -4.81 -22.89 9.38
N ARG A 38 -5.11 -24.10 8.90
CA ARG A 38 -5.63 -24.30 7.54
C ARG A 38 -6.96 -23.58 7.34
N GLU A 39 -7.88 -23.70 8.28
CA GLU A 39 -9.17 -23.01 8.21
C GLU A 39 -9.02 -21.48 8.33
N GLN A 40 -8.12 -21.00 9.18
CA GLN A 40 -7.79 -19.57 9.29
C GLN A 40 -7.24 -19.02 7.96
N LEU A 41 -6.32 -19.72 7.32
CA LEU A 41 -5.75 -19.31 6.03
C LEU A 41 -6.80 -19.32 4.92
N LYS A 42 -7.68 -20.32 4.85
CA LYS A 42 -8.82 -20.31 3.91
C LYS A 42 -9.76 -19.13 4.15
N ARG A 43 -10.02 -18.78 5.40
CA ARG A 43 -10.82 -17.58 5.72
C ARG A 43 -10.15 -16.29 5.26
N LEU A 44 -8.82 -16.20 5.25
CA LEU A 44 -8.10 -15.04 4.71
C LEU A 44 -8.26 -14.96 3.20
N TYR A 45 -7.95 -16.05 2.49
CA TYR A 45 -8.09 -16.14 1.03
C TYR A 45 -8.17 -17.61 0.58
N ASP A 46 -9.24 -17.94 -0.15
CA ASP A 46 -9.41 -19.21 -0.84
C ASP A 46 -9.39 -18.95 -2.35
N PRO A 47 -8.40 -19.48 -3.10
CA PRO A 47 -8.35 -19.30 -4.55
C PRO A 47 -9.56 -19.88 -5.31
N GLU A 48 -10.24 -20.88 -4.74
CA GLU A 48 -11.44 -21.49 -5.32
C GLU A 48 -12.71 -20.67 -5.04
N HIS A 49 -12.74 -20.00 -3.88
CA HIS A 49 -13.87 -19.19 -3.41
C HIS A 49 -13.42 -17.81 -2.90
N PRO A 50 -12.73 -17.00 -3.74
CA PRO A 50 -12.11 -15.74 -3.30
C PRO A 50 -13.13 -14.72 -2.75
N GLU A 51 -14.39 -14.81 -3.15
CA GLU A 51 -15.47 -13.94 -2.68
C GLU A 51 -15.86 -14.18 -1.22
N MET A 52 -15.57 -15.35 -0.68
CA MET A 52 -15.83 -15.69 0.72
C MET A 52 -14.71 -15.23 1.66
N ALA A 53 -13.57 -14.85 1.09
CA ALA A 53 -12.38 -14.49 1.84
C ALA A 53 -12.47 -13.13 2.53
N LEU A 54 -11.68 -12.95 3.60
CA LEU A 54 -11.56 -11.69 4.33
C LEU A 54 -10.77 -10.63 3.56
N PHE A 55 -9.82 -11.04 2.69
CA PHE A 55 -9.09 -10.09 1.86
C PHE A 55 -10.00 -9.49 0.79
N ARG A 56 -10.28 -8.21 0.96
CA ARG A 56 -11.18 -7.42 0.08
C ARG A 56 -10.46 -6.72 -1.07
N GLY A 57 -9.14 -6.79 -1.12
CA GLY A 57 -8.30 -6.20 -2.17
C GLY A 57 -6.84 -6.53 -1.97
N VAL A 58 -6.03 -5.99 -2.85
CA VAL A 58 -4.59 -6.28 -2.93
C VAL A 58 -3.81 -5.00 -3.14
N THR A 59 -2.73 -4.83 -2.37
CA THR A 59 -1.71 -3.83 -2.67
C THR A 59 -0.43 -4.51 -3.11
N THR A 60 0.18 -4.01 -4.18
CA THR A 60 1.51 -4.40 -4.62
C THR A 60 2.44 -3.19 -4.70
N ASN A 61 3.71 -3.44 -4.86
CA ASN A 61 4.75 -2.44 -5.08
C ASN A 61 5.99 -3.13 -5.69
N PRO A 62 7.04 -2.40 -6.13
CA PRO A 62 8.21 -3.02 -6.73
C PRO A 62 8.91 -4.07 -5.87
N PRO A 63 9.18 -3.87 -4.56
CA PRO A 63 9.72 -4.93 -3.69
C PRO A 63 8.86 -6.19 -3.66
N LEU A 64 7.54 -6.06 -3.58
CA LEU A 64 6.61 -7.19 -3.55
C LEU A 64 6.55 -7.90 -4.92
N SER A 65 6.67 -7.17 -6.01
CA SER A 65 6.75 -7.76 -7.36
C SER A 65 8.07 -8.50 -7.58
N LEU A 66 9.19 -7.99 -7.07
CA LEU A 66 10.47 -8.70 -7.06
C LEU A 66 10.40 -10.00 -6.21
N GLN A 67 9.63 -10.02 -5.13
CA GLN A 67 9.39 -11.24 -4.35
C GLN A 67 8.66 -12.32 -5.16
N VAL A 68 7.77 -11.96 -6.10
CA VAL A 68 7.15 -12.94 -7.01
C VAL A 68 8.21 -13.65 -7.84
N ILE A 69 9.16 -12.89 -8.39
CA ILE A 69 10.28 -13.46 -9.16
C ILE A 69 11.06 -14.46 -8.29
N LYS A 70 11.43 -14.06 -7.07
CA LYS A 70 12.20 -14.91 -6.15
C LYS A 70 11.43 -16.16 -5.70
N ALA A 71 10.13 -16.04 -5.44
CA ALA A 71 9.31 -17.14 -4.93
C ALA A 71 8.84 -18.10 -6.04
N ARG A 72 8.79 -17.64 -7.28
CA ARG A 72 8.27 -18.38 -8.43
C ARG A 72 9.15 -18.18 -9.67
N GLU A 73 10.47 -18.30 -9.51
CA GLU A 73 11.45 -17.97 -10.55
C GLU A 73 11.17 -18.68 -11.87
N SER A 74 10.98 -20.00 -11.88
CA SER A 74 10.69 -20.75 -13.10
C SER A 74 9.40 -20.31 -13.80
N PHE A 75 8.37 -19.94 -13.03
CA PHE A 75 7.12 -19.42 -13.58
C PHE A 75 7.30 -18.06 -14.24
N VAL A 76 8.05 -17.14 -13.61
CA VAL A 76 8.31 -15.84 -14.20
C VAL A 76 9.28 -15.94 -15.37
N ALA A 77 10.28 -16.83 -15.29
CA ALA A 77 11.17 -17.12 -16.40
C ALA A 77 10.42 -17.56 -17.67
N GLN A 78 9.40 -18.43 -17.52
CA GLN A 78 8.56 -18.85 -18.65
C GLN A 78 7.80 -17.65 -19.24
N ILE A 79 7.24 -16.75 -18.40
CA ILE A 79 6.59 -15.53 -18.87
C ILE A 79 7.56 -14.67 -19.70
N VAL A 80 8.79 -14.49 -19.22
CA VAL A 80 9.82 -13.71 -19.91
C VAL A 80 10.17 -14.36 -21.24
N ASP A 81 10.34 -15.67 -21.27
CA ASP A 81 10.65 -16.42 -22.51
C ASP A 81 9.54 -16.28 -23.55
N ASP A 82 8.26 -16.42 -23.14
CA ASP A 82 7.09 -16.24 -24.01
C ASP A 82 7.00 -14.81 -24.57
N LEU A 83 7.38 -13.81 -23.76
CA LEU A 83 7.39 -12.39 -24.18
C LEU A 83 8.53 -12.10 -25.17
N MET A 84 9.71 -12.69 -24.98
CA MET A 84 10.82 -12.57 -25.92
C MET A 84 10.53 -13.24 -27.26
N GLU A 85 9.82 -14.39 -27.25
CA GLU A 85 9.41 -15.05 -28.50
C GLU A 85 8.46 -14.20 -29.33
N LYS A 86 7.55 -13.48 -28.67
CA LYS A 86 6.62 -12.56 -29.34
C LYS A 86 7.30 -11.27 -29.82
N ASN A 87 8.42 -10.88 -29.20
CA ASN A 87 9.15 -9.65 -29.49
C ASN A 87 10.67 -9.90 -29.49
N PRO A 88 11.23 -10.50 -30.56
CA PRO A 88 12.63 -10.92 -30.56
C PRO A 88 13.67 -9.81 -30.41
N CYS A 89 13.29 -8.54 -30.69
CA CYS A 89 14.17 -7.37 -30.60
C CYS A 89 13.89 -6.49 -29.37
N ILE A 90 13.15 -7.01 -28.37
CA ILE A 90 12.78 -6.24 -27.20
C ILE A 90 14.02 -5.91 -26.33
N ASP A 91 14.18 -4.65 -25.91
CA ASP A 91 15.23 -4.28 -24.97
C ASP A 91 14.86 -4.64 -23.53
N LYS A 92 15.84 -4.59 -22.62
CA LYS A 92 15.67 -5.00 -21.23
C LYS A 92 14.65 -4.16 -20.46
N GLU A 93 14.53 -2.85 -20.71
CA GLU A 93 13.59 -1.97 -20.01
C GLU A 93 12.15 -2.23 -20.48
N ALA A 94 11.96 -2.39 -21.78
CA ALA A 94 10.68 -2.78 -22.35
C ALA A 94 10.26 -4.20 -21.90
N LEU A 95 11.21 -5.15 -21.88
CA LEU A 95 10.95 -6.51 -21.40
C LEU A 95 10.58 -6.54 -19.92
N PHE A 96 11.28 -5.78 -19.09
CA PHE A 96 10.90 -5.58 -17.67
C PHE A 96 9.47 -5.07 -17.57
N TRP A 97 9.13 -4.01 -18.30
CA TRP A 97 7.83 -3.38 -18.17
C TRP A 97 6.67 -4.30 -18.60
N VAL A 98 6.82 -5.04 -19.70
CA VAL A 98 5.80 -6.01 -20.12
C VAL A 98 5.71 -7.21 -19.18
N THR A 99 6.83 -7.67 -18.61
CA THR A 99 6.86 -8.72 -17.57
C THR A 99 6.13 -8.26 -16.31
N TYR A 100 6.40 -7.03 -15.84
CA TYR A 100 5.71 -6.43 -14.70
C TYR A 100 4.20 -6.32 -14.94
N LYS A 101 3.79 -5.84 -16.12
CA LYS A 101 2.38 -5.78 -16.51
C LYS A 101 1.71 -7.16 -16.48
N GLU A 102 2.39 -8.19 -16.92
CA GLU A 102 1.86 -9.56 -16.90
C GLU A 102 1.70 -10.10 -15.46
N ILE A 103 2.63 -9.79 -14.55
CA ILE A 103 2.49 -10.11 -13.12
C ILE A 103 1.27 -9.39 -12.52
N VAL A 104 1.09 -8.10 -12.82
CA VAL A 104 -0.06 -7.32 -12.35
C VAL A 104 -1.36 -7.88 -12.90
N ARG A 105 -1.42 -8.15 -14.21
CA ARG A 105 -2.60 -8.69 -14.88
C ARG A 105 -3.05 -10.02 -14.27
N ARG A 106 -2.13 -10.97 -14.13
CA ARG A 106 -2.42 -12.29 -13.54
C ARG A 106 -2.86 -12.18 -12.08
N GLY A 107 -2.25 -11.28 -11.32
CA GLY A 107 -2.68 -11.01 -9.95
C GLY A 107 -4.09 -10.42 -9.89
N ALA A 108 -4.42 -9.50 -10.80
CA ALA A 108 -5.75 -8.89 -10.88
C ALA A 108 -6.83 -9.91 -11.25
N GLU A 109 -6.55 -10.83 -12.17
CA GLU A 109 -7.46 -11.91 -12.59
C GLU A 109 -7.90 -12.79 -11.41
N MET A 110 -7.00 -13.07 -10.46
CA MET A 110 -7.33 -13.87 -9.26
C MET A 110 -8.39 -13.20 -8.36
N TYR A 111 -8.53 -11.87 -8.44
CA TYR A 111 -9.50 -11.09 -7.67
C TYR A 111 -10.70 -10.58 -8.49
N LEU A 112 -10.74 -10.90 -9.79
CA LEU A 112 -11.81 -10.43 -10.67
C LEU A 112 -13.20 -10.98 -10.24
N GLY A 113 -13.26 -12.21 -9.74
CA GLY A 113 -14.49 -12.79 -9.19
C GLY A 113 -15.01 -12.04 -7.96
N VAL A 114 -14.11 -11.62 -7.06
CA VAL A 114 -14.46 -10.76 -5.91
C VAL A 114 -14.99 -9.41 -6.40
N PHE A 115 -14.32 -8.81 -7.38
CA PHE A 115 -14.70 -7.52 -7.94
C PHE A 115 -16.10 -7.55 -8.53
N GLN A 116 -16.41 -8.53 -9.38
CA GLN A 116 -17.70 -8.65 -10.03
C GLN A 116 -18.84 -8.97 -9.02
N ARG A 117 -18.64 -9.97 -8.15
CA ARG A 117 -19.68 -10.40 -7.19
C ARG A 117 -19.96 -9.37 -6.10
N SER A 118 -18.98 -8.53 -5.76
CA SER A 118 -19.18 -7.42 -4.83
C SER A 118 -19.83 -6.18 -5.47
N GLN A 119 -20.25 -6.26 -6.73
CA GLN A 119 -20.71 -5.11 -7.51
C GLN A 119 -19.66 -3.99 -7.50
N TYR A 120 -18.42 -4.36 -7.79
CA TYR A 120 -17.25 -3.47 -7.92
C TYR A 120 -16.83 -2.76 -6.63
N ARG A 121 -17.37 -3.19 -5.48
CA ARG A 121 -16.98 -2.61 -4.19
C ARG A 121 -15.61 -3.07 -3.72
N TYR A 122 -15.23 -4.32 -4.00
CA TYR A 122 -14.01 -4.99 -3.55
C TYR A 122 -13.25 -5.60 -4.74
N GLY A 123 -12.15 -6.30 -4.45
CA GLY A 123 -11.43 -7.08 -5.45
C GLY A 123 -10.44 -6.27 -6.30
N TYR A 124 -10.12 -5.04 -5.90
CA TYR A 124 -9.09 -4.26 -6.58
C TYR A 124 -7.69 -4.79 -6.29
N LEU A 125 -6.83 -4.70 -7.30
CA LEU A 125 -5.39 -4.88 -7.17
C LEU A 125 -4.67 -3.59 -7.56
N SER A 126 -3.83 -3.08 -6.65
CA SER A 126 -3.03 -1.87 -6.92
C SER A 126 -1.77 -2.21 -7.70
N GLY A 127 -1.70 -1.79 -8.97
CA GLY A 127 -0.49 -1.79 -9.80
C GLY A 127 0.21 -0.43 -9.72
N GLN A 128 1.50 -0.41 -9.35
CA GLN A 128 2.24 0.83 -9.13
C GLN A 128 2.98 1.27 -10.40
N VAL A 129 2.93 2.57 -10.71
CA VAL A 129 3.83 3.17 -11.72
C VAL A 129 5.29 3.08 -11.25
N ASP A 130 6.23 3.04 -12.18
CA ASP A 130 7.66 2.91 -11.88
C ASP A 130 8.12 4.05 -10.94
N PRO A 131 8.67 3.74 -9.76
CA PRO A 131 9.13 4.77 -8.82
C PRO A 131 10.29 5.62 -9.37
N ARG A 132 11.03 5.13 -10.37
CA ARG A 132 12.12 5.87 -11.00
C ARG A 132 11.66 7.11 -11.78
N VAL A 133 10.35 7.19 -12.12
CA VAL A 133 9.75 8.32 -12.84
C VAL A 133 8.83 9.19 -11.96
N LEU A 134 8.96 9.15 -10.64
CA LEU A 134 8.04 9.82 -9.70
C LEU A 134 7.93 11.35 -9.85
N THR A 135 8.86 11.99 -10.57
CA THR A 135 8.87 13.42 -10.89
C THR A 135 8.51 13.71 -12.36
N ASP A 136 8.26 12.68 -13.16
CA ASP A 136 7.90 12.80 -14.58
C ASP A 136 6.41 12.46 -14.75
N LYS A 137 5.58 13.51 -14.78
CA LYS A 137 4.13 13.39 -14.88
C LYS A 137 3.67 12.64 -16.13
N GLU A 138 4.26 12.96 -17.27
CA GLU A 138 3.87 12.41 -18.57
C GLU A 138 4.18 10.91 -18.63
N LYS A 139 5.35 10.50 -18.16
CA LYS A 139 5.70 9.07 -18.07
C LYS A 139 4.81 8.34 -17.08
N MET A 140 4.52 8.93 -15.91
CA MET A 140 3.58 8.30 -14.96
C MET A 140 2.19 8.14 -15.58
N ILE A 141 1.68 9.13 -16.34
CA ILE A 141 0.38 9.01 -17.03
C ILE A 141 0.41 7.89 -18.05
N ALA A 142 1.45 7.83 -18.91
CA ALA A 142 1.57 6.78 -19.92
C ALA A 142 1.56 5.38 -19.29
N GLN A 143 2.39 5.16 -18.27
CA GLN A 143 2.43 3.90 -17.52
C GLN A 143 1.09 3.58 -16.82
N ALA A 144 0.45 4.58 -16.25
CA ALA A 144 -0.83 4.43 -15.57
C ALA A 144 -1.95 3.98 -16.52
N LEU A 145 -2.01 4.55 -17.73
CA LEU A 145 -2.99 4.15 -18.75
C LEU A 145 -2.76 2.72 -19.24
N GLU A 146 -1.50 2.32 -19.42
CA GLU A 146 -1.16 0.93 -19.76
C GLU A 146 -1.60 -0.04 -18.64
N LEU A 147 -1.31 0.27 -17.39
CA LEU A 147 -1.72 -0.57 -16.26
C LEU A 147 -3.25 -0.63 -16.11
N ALA A 148 -3.95 0.48 -16.29
CA ALA A 148 -5.42 0.54 -16.20
C ALA A 148 -6.10 -0.30 -17.28
N SER A 149 -5.47 -0.49 -18.43
CA SER A 149 -6.01 -1.32 -19.52
C SER A 149 -5.90 -2.83 -19.30
N LEU A 150 -5.17 -3.28 -18.27
CA LEU A 150 -4.91 -4.71 -18.05
C LEU A 150 -6.12 -5.48 -17.54
N SER A 151 -6.92 -4.85 -16.67
CA SER A 151 -8.13 -5.45 -16.09
C SER A 151 -8.98 -4.35 -15.41
N PRO A 152 -10.32 -4.45 -15.40
CA PRO A 152 -11.21 -3.45 -14.82
C PRO A 152 -11.03 -3.26 -13.30
N ASN A 153 -10.42 -4.22 -12.60
CA ASN A 153 -10.12 -4.15 -11.19
C ASN A 153 -8.67 -3.73 -10.86
N VAL A 154 -7.91 -3.27 -11.85
CA VAL A 154 -6.60 -2.66 -11.58
C VAL A 154 -6.79 -1.24 -11.11
N MET A 155 -6.24 -0.94 -9.93
CA MET A 155 -6.19 0.38 -9.32
C MET A 155 -4.76 0.92 -9.44
N ILE A 156 -4.61 2.13 -9.96
CA ILE A 156 -3.27 2.67 -10.23
C ILE A 156 -2.65 3.25 -8.97
N LYS A 157 -1.50 2.71 -8.57
CA LYS A 157 -0.75 3.17 -7.40
C LYS A 157 0.24 4.24 -7.81
N VAL A 158 0.02 5.48 -7.30
CA VAL A 158 0.72 6.71 -7.69
C VAL A 158 1.45 7.31 -6.49
N PRO A 159 2.74 7.70 -6.61
CA PRO A 159 3.51 8.27 -5.52
C PRO A 159 2.98 9.65 -5.07
N GLY A 160 3.13 9.95 -3.77
CA GLY A 160 2.78 11.23 -3.16
C GLY A 160 3.80 12.34 -3.46
N SER A 161 4.25 12.44 -4.69
CA SER A 161 5.04 13.55 -5.20
C SER A 161 4.14 14.70 -5.68
N LYS A 162 4.69 15.90 -5.85
CA LYS A 162 3.96 17.02 -6.47
C LYS A 162 3.30 16.59 -7.78
N GLN A 163 4.06 15.96 -8.66
CA GLN A 163 3.60 15.48 -9.97
C GLN A 163 2.58 14.33 -9.83
N GLY A 164 2.75 13.48 -8.83
CA GLY A 164 1.83 12.36 -8.57
C GLY A 164 0.40 12.83 -8.27
N TYR A 165 0.21 13.95 -7.59
CA TYR A 165 -1.14 14.48 -7.36
C TYR A 165 -1.79 15.04 -8.62
N GLU A 166 -1.01 15.59 -9.55
CA GLU A 166 -1.51 15.97 -10.86
C GLU A 166 -1.94 14.73 -11.67
N VAL A 167 -1.17 13.64 -11.57
CA VAL A 167 -1.52 12.34 -12.18
C VAL A 167 -2.80 11.78 -11.56
N ILE A 168 -2.95 11.78 -10.23
CA ILE A 168 -4.16 11.31 -9.54
C ILE A 168 -5.39 12.11 -10.00
N LYS A 169 -5.30 13.43 -10.08
CA LYS A 169 -6.37 14.30 -10.61
C LYS A 169 -6.74 13.90 -12.03
N PHE A 170 -5.75 13.72 -12.91
CA PHE A 170 -5.95 13.30 -14.30
C PHE A 170 -6.63 11.91 -14.38
N LEU A 171 -6.12 10.90 -13.70
CA LEU A 171 -6.68 9.54 -13.71
C LEU A 171 -8.12 9.51 -13.19
N THR A 172 -8.37 10.21 -12.09
CA THR A 172 -9.71 10.33 -11.52
C THR A 172 -10.68 11.01 -12.50
N SER A 173 -10.22 12.05 -13.24
CA SER A 173 -11.03 12.70 -14.27
C SER A 173 -11.39 11.80 -15.46
N LYS A 174 -10.72 10.66 -15.58
CA LYS A 174 -10.98 9.61 -16.59
C LYS A 174 -11.75 8.40 -16.03
N GLY A 175 -12.17 8.45 -14.76
CA GLY A 175 -12.85 7.33 -14.09
C GLY A 175 -11.92 6.18 -13.72
N ILE A 176 -10.60 6.39 -13.71
CA ILE A 176 -9.60 5.38 -13.36
C ILE A 176 -9.39 5.39 -11.85
N SER A 177 -9.49 4.21 -11.22
CA SER A 177 -9.29 4.02 -9.79
C SER A 177 -7.85 4.28 -9.37
N THR A 178 -7.65 4.93 -8.21
CA THR A 178 -6.33 5.34 -7.74
C THR A 178 -6.03 4.89 -6.31
N ASN A 179 -4.77 4.53 -6.07
CA ASN A 179 -4.19 4.32 -4.76
C ASN A 179 -2.99 5.26 -4.61
N ASN A 180 -3.07 6.23 -3.70
CA ASN A 180 -1.92 7.09 -3.41
C ASN A 180 -0.92 6.33 -2.53
N THR A 181 0.37 6.47 -2.78
CA THR A 181 1.46 5.82 -2.02
C THR A 181 2.65 6.76 -1.83
N LEU A 182 3.66 6.36 -1.06
CA LEU A 182 4.80 7.22 -0.68
C LEU A 182 4.31 8.51 0.00
N THR A 183 3.38 8.36 0.92
CA THR A 183 2.75 9.42 1.70
C THR A 183 2.93 9.19 3.18
N PHE A 184 3.38 10.22 3.88
CA PHE A 184 3.88 10.13 5.24
C PHE A 184 3.36 11.24 6.15
N VAL A 185 2.87 12.33 5.56
CA VAL A 185 2.53 13.57 6.27
C VAL A 185 1.14 14.06 5.89
N LEU A 186 0.51 14.78 6.81
CA LEU A 186 -0.85 15.29 6.61
C LEU A 186 -1.00 16.14 5.33
N PRO A 187 -0.07 17.07 5.00
CA PRO A 187 -0.15 17.82 3.75
C PRO A 187 -0.26 16.95 2.50
N GLN A 188 0.49 15.84 2.43
CA GLN A 188 0.43 14.90 1.31
C GLN A 188 -0.92 14.19 1.25
N LEU A 189 -1.44 13.71 2.37
CA LEU A 189 -2.73 13.01 2.45
C LEU A 189 -3.88 13.91 2.01
N MET A 190 -3.87 15.18 2.45
CA MET A 190 -4.88 16.16 2.07
C MET A 190 -4.72 16.65 0.62
N ALA A 191 -3.50 16.73 0.09
CA ALA A 191 -3.26 17.01 -1.33
C ALA A 191 -3.87 15.92 -2.22
N CYS A 192 -3.75 14.65 -1.83
CA CYS A 192 -4.42 13.55 -2.52
C CYS A 192 -5.95 13.70 -2.48
N ALA A 193 -6.52 13.92 -1.30
CA ALA A 193 -7.97 14.07 -1.14
C ALA A 193 -8.54 15.20 -2.03
N LYS A 194 -7.84 16.33 -2.09
CA LYS A 194 -8.20 17.47 -2.96
C LYS A 194 -8.08 17.11 -4.45
N ALA A 195 -6.97 16.48 -4.86
CA ALA A 195 -6.75 16.06 -6.25
C ALA A 195 -7.83 15.09 -6.75
N VAL A 196 -8.23 14.15 -5.90
CA VAL A 196 -9.33 13.21 -6.19
C VAL A 196 -10.66 13.95 -6.33
N LYS A 197 -10.98 14.86 -5.40
CA LYS A 197 -12.22 15.64 -5.44
C LYS A 197 -12.31 16.47 -6.74
N GLU A 198 -11.25 17.19 -7.08
CA GLU A 198 -11.18 17.98 -8.32
C GLU A 198 -11.29 17.08 -9.57
N GLY A 199 -10.61 15.93 -9.57
CA GLY A 199 -10.71 14.96 -10.67
C GLY A 199 -12.14 14.44 -10.87
N LEU A 200 -12.86 14.13 -9.78
CA LEU A 200 -14.26 13.69 -9.84
C LEU A 200 -15.20 14.78 -10.33
N GLU A 201 -14.98 16.04 -9.98
CA GLU A 201 -15.77 17.14 -10.49
C GLU A 201 -15.65 17.23 -12.01
N ILE A 202 -14.42 17.11 -12.55
CA ILE A 202 -14.17 17.05 -13.99
C ILE A 202 -14.81 15.81 -14.63
N ALA A 203 -14.69 14.63 -14.02
CA ALA A 203 -15.29 13.41 -14.53
C ALA A 203 -16.82 13.53 -14.65
N LYS A 204 -17.48 14.06 -13.62
CA LYS A 204 -18.94 14.30 -13.61
C LYS A 204 -19.38 15.29 -14.68
N GLN A 205 -18.65 16.41 -14.84
CA GLN A 205 -18.91 17.41 -15.88
C GLN A 205 -18.83 16.83 -17.29
N ASN A 206 -17.93 15.84 -17.49
CA ASN A 206 -17.72 15.18 -18.77
C ASN A 206 -18.57 13.90 -18.97
N GLY A 207 -19.45 13.57 -18.04
CA GLY A 207 -20.31 12.37 -18.12
C GLY A 207 -19.53 11.05 -18.08
N VAL A 208 -18.38 11.02 -17.42
CA VAL A 208 -17.53 9.81 -17.31
C VAL A 208 -18.23 8.78 -16.42
N ASP A 209 -18.24 7.52 -16.88
CA ASP A 209 -18.73 6.40 -16.07
C ASP A 209 -17.81 6.15 -14.87
N LEU A 210 -18.39 6.20 -13.67
CA LEU A 210 -17.71 6.01 -12.39
C LEU A 210 -18.11 4.69 -11.70
N THR A 211 -18.80 3.80 -12.40
CA THR A 211 -19.31 2.54 -11.84
C THR A 211 -18.18 1.69 -11.21
N HIS A 212 -17.03 1.65 -11.84
CA HIS A 212 -15.85 0.90 -11.36
C HIS A 212 -14.85 1.77 -10.60
N TRP A 213 -15.18 3.05 -10.37
CA TRP A 213 -14.23 3.98 -9.79
C TRP A 213 -14.14 3.84 -8.26
N ARG A 214 -12.93 3.84 -7.77
CA ARG A 214 -12.61 3.87 -6.35
C ARG A 214 -11.28 4.58 -6.09
N SER A 215 -11.15 5.24 -4.94
CA SER A 215 -9.89 5.83 -4.49
C SER A 215 -9.56 5.43 -3.07
N VAL A 216 -8.28 5.14 -2.82
CA VAL A 216 -7.74 4.98 -1.48
C VAL A 216 -6.52 5.89 -1.29
N ILE A 217 -6.38 6.45 -0.09
CA ILE A 217 -5.26 7.29 0.32
C ILE A 217 -4.43 6.49 1.32
N THR A 218 -3.24 6.07 0.92
CA THR A 218 -2.37 5.25 1.76
C THR A 218 -1.46 6.13 2.62
N HIS A 219 -1.45 5.90 3.92
CA HIS A 219 -0.42 6.38 4.83
C HIS A 219 0.59 5.28 5.12
N MET A 220 1.86 5.49 4.79
CA MET A 220 2.96 4.55 5.05
C MET A 220 3.46 4.74 6.48
N THR A 221 2.65 4.32 7.43
CA THR A 221 2.61 4.78 8.81
C THR A 221 3.95 4.62 9.53
N ALA A 222 4.45 3.40 9.73
CA ALA A 222 5.71 3.23 10.45
C ALA A 222 6.94 3.71 9.67
N ARG A 223 6.88 3.79 8.35
CA ARG A 223 7.99 4.37 7.57
C ARG A 223 8.19 5.86 7.86
N TYR A 224 7.16 6.58 8.28
CA TYR A 224 7.32 7.95 8.76
C TYR A 224 8.26 8.02 9.98
N GLY A 225 8.03 7.18 10.99
CA GLY A 225 8.85 7.15 12.21
C GLY A 225 10.20 6.46 12.03
N ASP A 226 10.27 5.44 11.15
CA ASP A 226 11.47 4.60 10.99
C ASP A 226 12.47 5.19 9.98
N LEU A 227 12.01 5.84 8.90
CA LEU A 227 12.85 6.30 7.77
C LEU A 227 12.95 7.83 7.68
N GLY A 228 12.19 8.55 8.48
CA GLY A 228 12.20 10.00 8.53
C GLY A 228 13.15 10.56 9.58
N ASP A 229 13.13 11.87 9.71
CA ASP A 229 14.04 12.60 10.61
C ASP A 229 13.52 12.77 12.04
N LEU A 230 12.37 12.13 12.38
CA LEU A 230 11.72 12.30 13.68
C LEU A 230 12.66 12.06 14.88
N ARG A 231 13.36 10.92 14.88
CA ARG A 231 14.25 10.55 15.98
C ARG A 231 15.52 11.41 15.99
N ARG A 232 16.07 11.70 14.81
CA ARG A 232 17.28 12.53 14.67
C ARG A 232 17.05 13.96 15.18
N GLU A 233 15.93 14.57 14.82
CA GLU A 233 15.59 15.92 15.31
C GLU A 233 15.26 15.92 16.81
N ALA A 234 14.52 14.93 17.29
CA ALA A 234 14.25 14.80 18.72
C ALA A 234 15.54 14.71 19.54
N GLU A 235 16.50 13.88 19.10
CA GLU A 235 17.82 13.75 19.74
C GLU A 235 18.58 15.09 19.76
N SER A 236 18.61 15.82 18.64
CA SER A 236 19.26 17.13 18.56
C SER A 236 18.67 18.15 19.53
N LEU A 237 17.36 18.04 19.79
CA LEU A 237 16.61 18.89 20.74
C LEU A 237 16.61 18.36 22.18
N LYS A 238 17.30 17.24 22.44
CA LYS A 238 17.30 16.53 23.73
C LYS A 238 15.90 16.16 24.21
N ILE A 239 15.03 15.79 23.27
CA ILE A 239 13.69 15.27 23.52
C ILE A 239 13.78 13.75 23.49
N ASP A 240 13.56 13.11 24.63
CA ASP A 240 13.51 11.64 24.71
C ASP A 240 12.21 11.11 24.10
N LEU A 241 12.33 10.28 23.06
CA LEU A 241 11.21 9.61 22.40
C LEU A 241 11.24 8.12 22.71
N SER A 242 10.28 7.68 23.50
CA SER A 242 9.98 6.25 23.63
C SER A 242 9.43 5.68 22.31
N GLU A 243 9.43 4.36 22.19
CA GLU A 243 8.77 3.70 21.06
C GLU A 243 7.27 4.01 21.00
N ALA A 244 6.61 4.13 22.15
CA ALA A 244 5.22 4.54 22.25
C ALA A 244 4.99 5.95 21.70
N ASP A 245 5.90 6.89 21.95
CA ASP A 245 5.81 8.25 21.40
C ASP A 245 5.89 8.25 19.88
N VAL A 246 6.77 7.43 19.31
CA VAL A 246 6.88 7.28 17.84
C VAL A 246 5.60 6.70 17.25
N ARG A 247 5.03 5.66 17.88
CA ARG A 247 3.72 5.13 17.44
C ARG A 247 2.62 6.18 17.54
N TRP A 248 2.61 6.99 18.58
CA TRP A 248 1.65 8.10 18.68
C TRP A 248 1.87 9.19 17.62
N ALA A 249 3.10 9.50 17.24
CA ALA A 249 3.38 10.45 16.17
C ALA A 249 2.73 9.98 14.84
N GLU A 250 2.93 8.72 14.50
CA GLU A 250 2.35 8.08 13.30
C GLU A 250 0.82 8.08 13.34
N LEU A 251 0.25 7.67 14.48
CA LEU A 251 -1.19 7.60 14.70
C LEU A 251 -1.84 9.00 14.73
N ALA A 252 -1.16 10.00 15.26
CA ALA A 252 -1.65 11.37 15.30
C ALA A 252 -1.89 11.92 13.88
N ILE A 253 -0.93 11.72 12.98
CA ILE A 253 -1.04 12.12 11.56
C ILE A 253 -2.20 11.37 10.92
N PHE A 254 -2.27 10.04 11.07
CA PHE A 254 -3.32 9.22 10.46
C PHE A 254 -4.71 9.60 10.97
N LYS A 255 -4.90 9.67 12.30
CA LYS A 255 -6.21 10.01 12.90
C LYS A 255 -6.69 11.40 12.49
N LYS A 256 -5.77 12.38 12.41
CA LYS A 256 -6.11 13.72 11.94
C LYS A 256 -6.53 13.72 10.47
N ALA A 257 -5.76 13.03 9.60
CA ALA A 257 -6.12 12.87 8.21
C ALA A 257 -7.47 12.17 8.03
N TYR A 258 -7.69 11.06 8.74
CA TYR A 258 -8.94 10.32 8.73
C TYR A 258 -10.15 11.21 9.06
N ARG A 259 -10.06 11.98 10.14
CA ARG A 259 -11.13 12.91 10.55
C ARG A 259 -11.38 14.00 9.51
N LEU A 260 -10.33 14.54 8.90
CA LEU A 260 -10.47 15.57 7.87
C LEU A 260 -11.10 15.01 6.58
N VAL A 261 -10.72 13.79 6.19
CA VAL A 261 -11.30 13.11 5.03
C VAL A 261 -12.78 12.80 5.26
N GLU A 262 -13.13 12.22 6.41
CA GLU A 262 -14.54 11.90 6.74
C GLU A 262 -15.40 13.17 6.88
N LYS A 263 -14.96 14.14 7.69
CA LYS A 263 -15.71 15.39 7.91
C LYS A 263 -15.81 16.26 6.66
N GLY A 264 -14.78 16.23 5.81
CA GLY A 264 -14.75 16.95 4.54
C GLY A 264 -15.57 16.30 3.43
N GLY A 265 -16.13 15.11 3.68
CA GLY A 265 -16.87 14.35 2.68
C GLY A 265 -16.03 14.01 1.45
N TYR A 266 -14.72 13.79 1.65
CA TYR A 266 -13.86 13.39 0.55
C TYR A 266 -14.16 11.95 0.11
N PRO A 267 -14.24 11.68 -1.19
CA PRO A 267 -14.71 10.40 -1.71
C PRO A 267 -13.64 9.30 -1.69
N SER A 268 -12.55 9.51 -1.00
CA SER A 268 -11.45 8.54 -0.85
C SER A 268 -11.50 7.85 0.50
N LYS A 269 -11.11 6.59 0.54
CA LYS A 269 -10.98 5.83 1.79
C LYS A 269 -9.54 5.82 2.27
N MET A 270 -9.32 6.06 3.56
CA MET A 270 -7.97 5.96 4.14
C MET A 270 -7.50 4.51 4.19
N LEU A 271 -6.23 4.30 3.83
CA LEU A 271 -5.54 3.02 3.90
C LEU A 271 -4.28 3.16 4.74
N ILE A 272 -4.05 2.20 5.63
CA ILE A 272 -2.81 2.10 6.42
C ILE A 272 -1.95 0.94 5.92
N CYS A 273 -0.65 1.18 5.78
CA CYS A 273 0.34 0.13 5.50
C CYS A 273 1.60 0.29 6.36
N SER A 274 2.54 -0.62 6.21
CA SER A 274 3.81 -0.64 6.96
C SER A 274 3.63 -0.71 8.48
N MET A 275 2.60 -1.43 8.93
CA MET A 275 2.29 -1.60 10.34
C MET A 275 3.39 -2.37 11.10
N ARG A 276 3.42 -2.21 12.42
CA ARG A 276 4.37 -2.89 13.34
C ARG A 276 3.64 -3.49 14.53
N ILE A 277 4.14 -4.62 15.02
CA ILE A 277 3.82 -5.11 16.37
C ILE A 277 4.61 -4.27 17.36
N SER A 278 3.98 -3.23 17.87
CA SER A 278 4.63 -2.16 18.66
C SER A 278 3.55 -1.26 19.30
N PRO A 279 3.82 -0.67 20.47
CA PRO A 279 5.03 -0.79 21.30
C PRO A 279 5.08 -2.11 22.10
N ILE A 280 6.25 -2.38 22.68
CA ILE A 280 6.38 -3.39 23.74
C ILE A 280 6.43 -2.66 25.07
N MET A 281 5.49 -2.95 25.97
CA MET A 281 5.40 -2.31 27.28
C MET A 281 5.24 -3.36 28.37
N ASN A 282 6.11 -3.33 29.39
CA ASN A 282 6.11 -4.30 30.49
C ASN A 282 6.14 -5.76 29.99
N GLY A 283 6.90 -6.02 28.92
CA GLY A 283 7.03 -7.36 28.30
C GLY A 283 5.83 -7.77 27.43
N LYS A 284 4.73 -7.00 27.41
CA LYS A 284 3.57 -7.26 26.57
C LYS A 284 3.73 -6.57 25.22
N LYS A 285 3.49 -7.30 24.14
CA LYS A 285 3.45 -6.79 22.77
C LYS A 285 2.07 -6.21 22.46
N TYR A 286 2.06 -5.08 21.79
CA TYR A 286 0.86 -4.40 21.30
C TYR A 286 0.97 -4.20 19.79
N CYS A 287 -0.16 -3.97 19.12
CA CYS A 287 -0.18 -3.45 17.76
C CYS A 287 -1.07 -2.20 17.72
N TRP A 288 -0.53 -1.08 18.13
CA TRP A 288 -1.30 0.16 18.19
C TRP A 288 -1.82 0.61 16.81
N HIS A 289 -1.16 0.21 15.73
CA HIS A 289 -1.67 0.46 14.37
C HIS A 289 -3.01 -0.27 14.10
N LEU A 290 -3.24 -1.43 14.70
CA LEU A 290 -4.54 -2.12 14.64
C LEU A 290 -5.46 -1.64 15.76
N GLU A 291 -4.98 -1.61 17.01
CA GLU A 291 -5.78 -1.34 18.19
C GLU A 291 -6.36 0.08 18.18
N LYS A 292 -5.50 1.10 17.95
CA LYS A 292 -5.88 2.52 18.01
C LYS A 292 -6.64 3.02 16.78
N LEU A 293 -6.71 2.22 15.72
CA LEU A 293 -7.47 2.53 14.50
C LEU A 293 -8.69 1.63 14.33
N ALA A 294 -8.89 0.66 15.22
CA ALA A 294 -10.09 -0.15 15.24
C ALA A 294 -11.34 0.72 15.39
N GLY A 295 -12.42 0.38 14.69
CA GLY A 295 -13.65 1.18 14.63
C GLY A 295 -13.68 2.22 13.51
N GLY A 296 -12.57 2.38 12.75
CA GLY A 296 -12.53 3.27 11.60
C GLY A 296 -13.03 2.63 10.30
N ASN A 297 -13.54 3.45 9.41
CA ASN A 297 -13.84 3.09 8.01
C ASN A 297 -12.52 3.07 7.19
N ILE A 298 -11.66 2.11 7.44
CA ILE A 298 -10.26 2.09 7.03
C ILE A 298 -9.94 0.79 6.29
N VAL A 299 -8.99 0.85 5.36
CA VAL A 299 -8.34 -0.31 4.76
C VAL A 299 -7.02 -0.59 5.50
N PHE A 300 -6.87 -1.80 6.02
CA PHE A 300 -5.62 -2.31 6.56
C PHE A 300 -4.99 -3.25 5.55
N THR A 301 -3.87 -2.85 4.94
CA THR A 301 -3.16 -3.76 4.03
C THR A 301 -2.01 -4.44 4.77
N CYS A 302 -2.04 -5.78 4.77
CA CYS A 302 -1.24 -6.62 5.64
C CYS A 302 -0.29 -7.49 4.80
N PRO A 303 1.05 -7.26 4.88
CA PRO A 303 2.01 -8.13 4.24
C PRO A 303 2.14 -9.48 4.97
N PRO A 304 2.60 -10.54 4.28
CA PRO A 304 2.77 -11.89 4.84
C PRO A 304 3.44 -11.90 6.21
N SER A 305 4.58 -11.23 6.33
CA SER A 305 5.37 -11.18 7.58
C SER A 305 4.63 -10.48 8.73
N PHE A 306 3.79 -9.50 8.44
CA PHE A 306 2.98 -8.86 9.47
C PHE A 306 1.87 -9.78 9.97
N ILE A 307 1.23 -10.52 9.06
CA ILE A 307 0.19 -11.51 9.42
C ILE A 307 0.79 -12.61 10.30
N GLU A 308 1.97 -13.12 9.96
CA GLU A 308 2.71 -14.07 10.79
C GLU A 308 2.96 -13.50 12.19
N ALA A 309 3.46 -12.27 12.26
CA ALA A 309 3.73 -11.61 13.54
C ALA A 309 2.46 -11.37 14.37
N VAL A 310 1.32 -11.12 13.73
CA VAL A 310 0.00 -11.01 14.41
C VAL A 310 -0.41 -12.35 14.99
N PHE A 311 -0.31 -13.44 14.23
CA PHE A 311 -0.62 -14.79 14.72
C PHE A 311 0.26 -15.20 15.91
N GLU A 312 1.55 -14.84 15.88
CA GLU A 312 2.49 -15.19 16.95
C GLU A 312 2.34 -14.31 18.21
N SER A 313 1.89 -13.06 18.05
CA SER A 313 2.04 -12.06 19.12
C SER A 313 0.73 -11.55 19.70
N LEU A 314 -0.39 -11.69 18.99
CA LEU A 314 -1.68 -11.10 19.35
C LEU A 314 -2.81 -12.14 19.47
N ASP A 315 -2.46 -13.42 19.60
CA ASP A 315 -3.45 -14.49 19.79
C ASP A 315 -4.35 -14.17 21.00
N GLY A 316 -5.67 -14.31 20.82
CA GLY A 316 -6.67 -13.98 21.84
C GLY A 316 -6.86 -12.50 22.14
N THR A 317 -6.23 -11.59 21.39
CA THR A 317 -6.43 -10.15 21.58
C THR A 317 -7.78 -9.71 20.98
N GLU A 318 -8.66 -9.16 21.80
CA GLU A 318 -9.89 -8.51 21.36
C GLU A 318 -9.64 -7.07 20.94
N PHE A 319 -10.09 -6.69 19.76
CA PHE A 319 -10.03 -5.32 19.27
C PHE A 319 -11.34 -4.60 19.60
N ARG A 320 -11.22 -3.42 20.22
CA ARG A 320 -12.35 -2.53 20.53
C ARG A 320 -12.24 -1.25 19.71
N PRO A 321 -13.36 -0.58 19.38
CA PRO A 321 -13.31 0.71 18.68
C PRO A 321 -12.51 1.75 19.46
N GLN A 322 -11.43 2.26 18.86
CA GLN A 322 -10.52 3.27 19.46
C GLN A 322 -10.15 4.38 18.46
N ILE A 323 -10.73 4.40 17.26
CA ILE A 323 -10.42 5.41 16.26
C ILE A 323 -10.67 6.85 16.75
N ASP A 324 -11.69 7.03 17.59
CA ASP A 324 -12.07 8.34 18.14
C ASP A 324 -11.28 8.74 19.39
N GLU A 325 -10.49 7.83 19.98
CA GLU A 325 -9.61 8.18 21.11
C GLU A 325 -8.60 9.23 20.68
N GLU A 326 -8.49 10.29 21.46
CA GLU A 326 -7.52 11.34 21.20
C GLU A 326 -6.09 10.88 21.53
N VAL A 327 -5.12 11.48 20.83
CA VAL A 327 -3.71 11.37 21.24
C VAL A 327 -3.55 12.02 22.61
N PRO A 328 -2.87 11.38 23.58
CA PRO A 328 -2.67 11.99 24.90
C PRO A 328 -2.01 13.37 24.76
N LYS A 329 -2.62 14.39 25.41
CA LYS A 329 -2.17 15.78 25.27
C LYS A 329 -0.68 15.96 25.58
N THR A 330 -0.18 15.30 26.62
CA THR A 330 1.24 15.36 27.01
C THR A 330 2.17 14.81 25.94
N VAL A 331 1.73 13.76 25.21
CA VAL A 331 2.48 13.19 24.09
C VAL A 331 2.44 14.13 22.89
N LEU A 332 1.25 14.65 22.53
CA LEU A 332 1.10 15.56 21.41
C LEU A 332 1.90 16.86 21.63
N ASP A 333 1.83 17.47 22.84
CA ASP A 333 2.60 18.65 23.19
C ASP A 333 4.12 18.41 23.10
N LYS A 334 4.59 17.19 23.47
CA LYS A 334 5.99 16.79 23.32
C LYS A 334 6.38 16.69 21.84
N LEU A 335 5.58 16.02 21.04
CA LEU A 335 5.84 15.79 19.62
C LEU A 335 5.85 17.11 18.81
N LEU A 336 4.93 18.05 19.12
CA LEU A 336 4.86 19.36 18.45
C LEU A 336 6.08 20.26 18.68
N ARG A 337 6.95 19.92 19.63
CA ARG A 337 8.25 20.60 19.82
C ARG A 337 9.31 20.14 18.80
N ILE A 338 9.04 19.10 18.01
CA ILE A 338 9.93 18.55 17.02
C ILE A 338 9.49 19.09 15.65
N PRO A 339 10.30 19.94 14.97
CA PRO A 339 9.90 20.58 13.71
C PRO A 339 9.48 19.59 12.62
N TYR A 340 10.14 18.43 12.54
CA TYR A 340 9.77 17.38 11.61
C TYR A 340 8.34 16.88 11.83
N PHE A 341 7.93 16.68 13.09
CA PHE A 341 6.55 16.27 13.41
C PHE A 341 5.56 17.43 13.25
N GLU A 342 5.91 18.61 13.71
CA GLU A 342 5.07 19.80 13.63
C GLU A 342 4.67 20.07 12.18
N LYS A 343 5.61 20.09 11.23
CA LYS A 343 5.36 20.20 9.79
C LYS A 343 4.50 19.04 9.24
N ALA A 344 4.74 17.82 9.72
CA ALA A 344 4.00 16.65 9.28
C ALA A 344 2.53 16.65 9.75
N TYR A 345 2.25 17.28 10.88
CA TYR A 345 0.95 17.27 11.55
C TYR A 345 0.04 18.45 11.16
N HIS A 346 0.56 19.52 10.56
CA HIS A 346 -0.23 20.66 10.08
C HIS A 346 -0.54 20.53 8.60
N GLU A 347 -1.77 20.93 8.17
CA GLU A 347 -2.20 20.81 6.76
C GLU A 347 -1.36 21.67 5.80
N ASP A 348 -0.84 22.77 6.29
CA ASP A 348 0.01 23.74 5.59
C ASP A 348 1.50 23.62 5.99
N GLY A 349 1.86 22.57 6.73
CA GLY A 349 3.22 22.38 7.27
C GLY A 349 4.27 22.09 6.19
N LEU A 350 3.87 21.61 5.00
CA LEU A 350 4.72 21.41 3.83
C LEU A 350 4.00 21.85 2.57
N ALA A 351 4.67 22.61 1.73
CA ALA A 351 4.18 22.96 0.41
C ALA A 351 4.40 21.81 -0.60
N PRO A 352 3.60 21.70 -1.67
CA PRO A 352 3.68 20.60 -2.64
C PRO A 352 5.08 20.39 -3.27
N HIS A 353 5.88 21.44 -3.43
CA HIS A 353 7.22 21.32 -3.97
C HIS A 353 8.23 20.65 -2.99
N GLU A 354 7.92 20.64 -1.68
CA GLU A 354 8.74 20.02 -0.64
C GLU A 354 8.48 18.51 -0.52
N PHE A 355 7.35 17.98 -1.06
CA PHE A 355 7.02 16.57 -0.96
C PHE A 355 8.11 15.67 -1.56
N ASN A 356 8.67 16.07 -2.70
CA ASN A 356 9.65 15.28 -3.44
C ASN A 356 10.98 15.10 -2.69
N THR A 357 11.28 15.99 -1.74
CA THR A 357 12.51 15.97 -0.92
C THR A 357 12.26 15.49 0.51
N HIS A 358 11.02 15.12 0.85
CA HIS A 358 10.72 14.59 2.19
C HIS A 358 11.54 13.32 2.48
N PRO A 359 12.28 13.24 3.61
CA PRO A 359 13.24 12.17 3.87
C PRO A 359 12.66 10.75 3.73
N ALA A 360 11.48 10.50 4.30
CA ALA A 360 10.83 9.19 4.21
C ALA A 360 10.39 8.84 2.77
N LEU A 361 10.01 9.85 1.95
CA LEU A 361 9.70 9.63 0.54
C LEU A 361 10.96 9.24 -0.22
N VAL A 362 12.04 10.00 -0.07
CA VAL A 362 13.33 9.74 -0.75
C VAL A 362 13.85 8.36 -0.40
N ALA A 363 13.88 8.00 0.89
CA ALA A 363 14.34 6.68 1.34
C ALA A 363 13.49 5.54 0.75
N THR A 364 12.15 5.68 0.79
CA THR A 364 11.24 4.66 0.25
C THR A 364 11.33 4.57 -1.28
N ALA A 365 11.39 5.70 -1.98
CA ALA A 365 11.54 5.71 -3.44
C ALA A 365 12.86 5.06 -3.88
N THR A 366 13.96 5.30 -3.16
CA THR A 366 15.25 4.67 -3.40
C THR A 366 15.17 3.14 -3.23
N GLU A 367 14.55 2.67 -2.14
CA GLU A 367 14.32 1.22 -1.93
C GLU A 367 13.49 0.60 -3.05
N PHE A 368 12.41 1.26 -3.45
CA PHE A 368 11.52 0.76 -4.51
C PHE A 368 12.21 0.77 -5.88
N SER A 369 13.01 1.79 -6.17
CA SER A 369 13.81 1.86 -7.41
C SER A 369 14.83 0.73 -7.49
N LYS A 370 15.53 0.42 -6.40
CA LYS A 370 16.45 -0.75 -6.33
C LYS A 370 15.73 -2.08 -6.58
N ALA A 371 14.50 -2.22 -6.10
CA ALA A 371 13.71 -3.41 -6.39
C ALA A 371 13.31 -3.49 -7.86
N THR A 372 12.97 -2.35 -8.49
CA THR A 372 12.73 -2.26 -9.93
C THR A 372 13.96 -2.64 -10.73
N GLU A 373 15.14 -2.11 -10.36
CA GLU A 373 16.43 -2.50 -10.97
C GLU A 373 16.69 -4.00 -10.84
N GLY A 374 16.37 -4.60 -9.69
CA GLY A 374 16.47 -6.05 -9.52
C GLY A 374 15.56 -6.87 -10.45
N MET A 375 14.39 -6.34 -10.82
CA MET A 375 13.52 -6.94 -11.84
C MET A 375 14.10 -6.77 -13.25
N VAL A 376 14.66 -5.59 -13.56
CA VAL A 376 15.37 -5.33 -14.83
C VAL A 376 16.57 -6.28 -14.98
N ASP A 377 17.36 -6.47 -13.92
CA ASP A 377 18.51 -7.38 -13.93
C ASP A 377 18.09 -8.84 -14.17
N PHE A 378 16.96 -9.26 -13.61
CA PHE A 378 16.44 -10.61 -13.85
C PHE A 378 16.11 -10.83 -15.33
N VAL A 379 15.36 -9.93 -15.96
CA VAL A 379 15.00 -10.05 -17.37
C VAL A 379 16.22 -9.87 -18.30
N ALA A 380 17.18 -9.01 -17.94
CA ALA A 380 18.40 -8.83 -18.69
C ALA A 380 19.28 -10.10 -18.72
N LYS A 381 19.37 -10.83 -17.59
CA LYS A 381 20.07 -12.13 -17.55
C LYS A 381 19.39 -13.17 -18.45
N ARG A 382 18.06 -13.20 -18.48
CA ARG A 382 17.32 -14.11 -19.40
C ARG A 382 17.53 -13.73 -20.85
N LEU A 383 17.51 -12.43 -21.18
CA LEU A 383 17.76 -11.93 -22.53
C LEU A 383 19.16 -12.34 -23.00
N ALA A 384 20.17 -12.15 -22.17
CA ALA A 384 21.56 -12.56 -22.49
C ALA A 384 21.71 -14.06 -22.70
N ALA A 385 21.05 -14.89 -21.89
CA ALA A 385 21.10 -16.35 -22.01
C ALA A 385 20.44 -16.91 -23.29
N LYS A 386 19.53 -16.15 -23.93
CA LYS A 386 18.85 -16.56 -25.16
C LYS A 386 19.55 -16.05 -26.42
N CYS A 387 20.36 -14.98 -26.30
CA CYS A 387 21.11 -14.38 -27.42
C CYS A 387 22.57 -14.89 -27.53
N GLY A 388 23.06 -15.65 -26.57
CA GLY A 388 24.37 -16.30 -26.58
C GLY A 388 24.27 -17.80 -26.86
#